data_6b34bdb21fd634cd60a96f236b25a71e
#
_entry.id   6b34bdb21fd634cd60a96f236b25a71e
#
_cell.length_a   1.000
_cell.length_b   1.000
_cell.length_c   1.000
_cell.angle_alpha   90.00
_cell.angle_beta   90.00
_cell.angle_gamma   90.00
#
_symmetry.space_group_name_H-M   'P 1'
#
loop_
_entity.id
_entity.type
_entity.pdbx_description
1 polymer ?
#
loop_
_entity_poly.entity_id
_entity_poly.type
_entity_poly.pdbx_seq_one_letter_code
_entity_poly.pdbx_strand_id
1 'polypeptide(L)'
;MPRADADRERALALTPVSRETAQRLDRFADLLLTWQRRTHLIAPSTVPQLWTRHIADSLQLIDLAPDARIWIDLGSGGGFPGLVVACALVGTPGAAVHLVESNTRKAAFLREAARVTGAPAQVHGMRIEDFVDSVGVRADIVTARALAPLKLLLDQSAGLFKTGTRALFPKGQDVGAELTEAAKYWNIDASLVPSRTDPKGRIVLVRALERSAAARN
;
A
#
# COMPACT_ATOMS: atom_id res chain seq x y z
N MET A 1 7.32 -23.39 -12.46
CA MET A 1 6.67 -22.62 -13.52
C MET A 1 5.13 -22.78 -13.55
N PRO A 2 4.49 -23.96 -13.67
CA PRO A 2 3.01 -24.00 -13.81
C PRO A 2 2.19 -23.36 -12.68
N ARG A 3 2.69 -23.35 -11.44
CA ARG A 3 1.98 -22.75 -10.28
C ARG A 3 2.05 -21.23 -10.23
N ALA A 4 3.13 -20.63 -10.73
CA ALA A 4 3.28 -19.18 -10.77
C ALA A 4 2.40 -18.56 -11.86
N ASP A 5 2.27 -19.24 -13.00
CA ASP A 5 1.39 -18.82 -14.09
C ASP A 5 -0.07 -18.88 -13.68
N ALA A 6 -0.49 -19.96 -12.99
CA ALA A 6 -1.85 -20.08 -12.46
C ALA A 6 -2.20 -19.03 -11.38
N ASP A 7 -1.24 -18.65 -10.51
CA ASP A 7 -1.44 -17.58 -9.53
C ASP A 7 -1.57 -16.21 -10.21
N ARG A 8 -0.77 -15.97 -11.25
CA ARG A 8 -0.85 -14.74 -12.07
C ARG A 8 -2.21 -14.63 -12.79
N GLU A 9 -2.65 -15.70 -13.47
CA GLU A 9 -3.94 -15.72 -14.15
C GLU A 9 -5.10 -15.45 -13.18
N ARG A 10 -5.09 -16.12 -12.03
CA ARG A 10 -6.08 -15.90 -10.97
C ARG A 10 -6.08 -14.46 -10.47
N ALA A 11 -4.92 -13.87 -10.23
CA ALA A 11 -4.78 -12.51 -9.77
C ALA A 11 -5.36 -11.50 -10.76
N LEU A 12 -5.03 -11.66 -12.06
CA LEU A 12 -5.52 -10.80 -13.12
C LEU A 12 -7.04 -10.99 -13.39
N ALA A 13 -7.60 -12.16 -13.07
CA ALA A 13 -9.04 -12.36 -13.11
C ALA A 13 -9.77 -11.62 -11.97
N LEU A 14 -9.15 -11.52 -10.78
CA LEU A 14 -9.69 -10.79 -9.63
C LEU A 14 -9.59 -9.27 -9.79
N THR A 15 -8.51 -8.80 -10.41
CA THR A 15 -8.18 -7.37 -10.59
C THR A 15 -7.66 -7.14 -12.01
N PRO A 16 -8.55 -7.07 -13.01
CA PRO A 16 -8.16 -6.87 -14.40
C PRO A 16 -7.42 -5.55 -14.62
N VAL A 17 -6.34 -5.60 -15.40
CA VAL A 17 -5.54 -4.43 -15.80
C VAL A 17 -5.21 -4.49 -17.29
N SER A 18 -4.73 -3.38 -17.86
CA SER A 18 -4.27 -3.37 -19.25
C SER A 18 -3.08 -4.32 -19.46
N ARG A 19 -2.85 -4.72 -20.70
CA ARG A 19 -1.70 -5.55 -21.08
C ARG A 19 -0.37 -4.89 -20.69
N GLU A 20 -0.27 -3.59 -20.89
CA GLU A 20 0.92 -2.80 -20.58
C GLU A 20 1.17 -2.77 -19.07
N THR A 21 0.13 -2.61 -18.27
CA THR A 21 0.22 -2.68 -16.80
C THR A 21 0.64 -4.08 -16.35
N ALA A 22 0.03 -5.13 -16.90
CA ALA A 22 0.43 -6.51 -16.60
C ALA A 22 1.90 -6.77 -16.89
N GLN A 23 2.41 -6.29 -18.03
CA GLN A 23 3.84 -6.42 -18.38
C GLN A 23 4.78 -5.64 -17.46
N ARG A 24 4.34 -4.49 -16.90
CA ARG A 24 5.11 -3.77 -15.86
C ARG A 24 5.16 -4.56 -14.57
N LEU A 25 4.02 -5.14 -14.18
CA LEU A 25 3.91 -5.97 -12.99
C LEU A 25 4.72 -7.27 -13.12
N ASP A 26 4.81 -7.87 -14.32
CA ASP A 26 5.71 -8.99 -14.59
C ASP A 26 7.17 -8.61 -14.32
N ARG A 27 7.64 -7.47 -14.88
CA ARG A 27 9.01 -6.97 -14.62
C ARG A 27 9.27 -6.68 -13.16
N PHE A 28 8.30 -6.13 -12.46
CA PHE A 28 8.39 -5.91 -11.02
C PHE A 28 8.51 -7.24 -10.25
N ALA A 29 7.66 -8.22 -10.57
CA ALA A 29 7.68 -9.54 -9.94
C ALA A 29 9.03 -10.26 -10.14
N ASP A 30 9.58 -10.24 -11.34
CA ASP A 30 10.88 -10.85 -11.65
C ASP A 30 12.01 -10.18 -10.86
N LEU A 31 12.02 -8.85 -10.80
CA LEU A 31 12.99 -8.10 -10.03
C LEU A 31 12.87 -8.42 -8.53
N LEU A 32 11.64 -8.45 -7.99
CA LEU A 32 11.38 -8.79 -6.60
C LEU A 32 11.93 -10.19 -6.26
N LEU A 33 11.64 -11.19 -7.09
CA LEU A 33 12.13 -12.56 -6.89
C LEU A 33 13.66 -12.64 -6.92
N THR A 34 14.30 -11.82 -7.74
CA THR A 34 15.77 -11.72 -7.80
C THR A 34 16.33 -11.14 -6.50
N TRP A 35 15.76 -10.04 -6.02
CA TRP A 35 16.20 -9.39 -4.78
C TRP A 35 15.84 -10.20 -3.53
N GLN A 36 14.72 -10.93 -3.54
CA GLN A 36 14.25 -11.76 -2.42
C GLN A 36 15.31 -12.78 -1.94
N ARG A 37 16.23 -13.19 -2.83
CA ARG A 37 17.33 -14.12 -2.50
C ARG A 37 18.32 -13.54 -1.48
N ARG A 38 18.41 -12.21 -1.38
CA ARG A 38 19.39 -11.49 -0.54
C ARG A 38 18.76 -10.51 0.43
N THR A 39 17.51 -10.10 0.16
CA THR A 39 16.79 -9.11 0.95
C THR A 39 15.37 -9.62 1.18
N HIS A 40 14.97 -9.81 2.43
CA HIS A 40 13.61 -10.26 2.77
C HIS A 40 12.60 -9.15 2.47
N LEU A 41 12.06 -9.14 1.27
CA LEU A 41 11.06 -8.18 0.80
C LEU A 41 9.65 -8.61 1.18
N ILE A 42 9.36 -9.91 1.07
CA ILE A 42 8.10 -10.55 1.47
C ILE A 42 8.39 -11.83 2.26
N ALA A 43 7.39 -12.35 2.98
CA ALA A 43 7.51 -13.62 3.67
C ALA A 43 7.73 -14.77 2.66
N PRO A 44 8.73 -15.65 2.85
CA PRO A 44 9.03 -16.73 1.91
C PRO A 44 7.83 -17.63 1.61
N SER A 45 6.95 -17.85 2.60
CA SER A 45 5.72 -18.64 2.46
C SER A 45 4.71 -18.04 1.49
N THR A 46 4.78 -16.73 1.21
CA THR A 46 3.86 -16.03 0.30
C THR A 46 4.39 -15.92 -1.13
N VAL A 47 5.65 -16.28 -1.38
CA VAL A 47 6.26 -16.25 -2.72
C VAL A 47 5.46 -17.06 -3.75
N PRO A 48 4.94 -18.26 -3.44
CA PRO A 48 4.12 -19.02 -4.40
C PRO A 48 2.79 -18.38 -4.76
N GLN A 49 2.36 -17.38 -4.00
CA GLN A 49 1.10 -16.63 -4.17
C GLN A 49 1.38 -15.12 -4.34
N LEU A 50 2.54 -14.77 -4.91
CA LEU A 50 2.97 -13.39 -5.09
C LEU A 50 1.91 -12.53 -5.78
N TRP A 51 1.33 -13.07 -6.83
CA TRP A 51 0.35 -12.35 -7.63
C TRP A 51 -0.97 -12.14 -6.90
N THR A 52 -1.54 -13.19 -6.31
CA THR A 52 -2.82 -13.07 -5.60
C THR A 52 -2.68 -12.32 -4.28
N ARG A 53 -1.71 -12.70 -3.43
CA ARG A 53 -1.59 -12.13 -2.07
C ARG A 53 -0.95 -10.74 -2.01
N HIS A 54 -0.20 -10.34 -3.04
CA HIS A 54 0.50 -9.06 -3.00
C HIS A 54 0.08 -8.15 -4.16
N ILE A 55 0.12 -8.63 -5.40
CA ILE A 55 -0.18 -7.77 -6.56
C ILE A 55 -1.68 -7.47 -6.64
N ALA A 56 -2.55 -8.49 -6.71
CA ALA A 56 -3.99 -8.28 -6.78
C ALA A 56 -4.53 -7.62 -5.49
N ASP A 57 -3.97 -7.98 -4.33
CA ASP A 57 -4.31 -7.35 -3.05
C ASP A 57 -4.02 -5.84 -3.04
N SER A 58 -3.00 -5.41 -3.77
CA SER A 58 -2.67 -4.00 -3.94
C SER A 58 -3.54 -3.32 -5.00
N LEU A 59 -3.78 -3.97 -6.14
CA LEU A 59 -4.55 -3.41 -7.26
C LEU A 59 -6.00 -3.09 -6.88
N GLN A 60 -6.63 -3.92 -6.01
CA GLN A 60 -8.02 -3.68 -5.58
C GLN A 60 -8.22 -2.33 -4.88
N LEU A 61 -7.15 -1.70 -4.37
CA LEU A 61 -7.24 -0.40 -3.72
C LEU A 61 -7.59 0.72 -4.71
N ILE A 62 -7.21 0.57 -5.98
CA ILE A 62 -7.45 1.58 -7.02
C ILE A 62 -8.95 1.75 -7.26
N ASP A 63 -9.72 0.67 -7.25
CA ASP A 63 -11.18 0.72 -7.44
C ASP A 63 -11.90 1.45 -6.29
N LEU A 64 -11.28 1.54 -5.12
CA LEU A 64 -11.82 2.27 -3.96
C LEU A 64 -11.50 3.78 -3.99
N ALA A 65 -10.60 4.18 -4.89
CA ALA A 65 -10.21 5.57 -5.09
C ALA A 65 -9.87 5.85 -6.56
N PRO A 66 -10.83 5.71 -7.50
CA PRO A 66 -10.56 5.76 -8.93
C PRO A 66 -10.07 7.14 -9.41
N ASP A 67 -10.40 8.20 -8.70
CA ASP A 67 -9.99 9.56 -9.03
C ASP A 67 -8.67 9.99 -8.39
N ALA A 68 -8.11 9.16 -7.48
CA ALA A 68 -6.90 9.46 -6.75
C ALA A 68 -5.66 9.38 -7.66
N ARG A 69 -4.82 10.39 -7.60
CA ARG A 69 -3.61 10.53 -8.40
C ARG A 69 -2.35 10.55 -7.55
N ILE A 70 -2.43 11.18 -6.38
CA ILE A 70 -1.29 11.32 -5.48
C ILE A 70 -1.49 10.39 -4.29
N TRP A 71 -0.60 9.40 -4.19
CA TRP A 71 -0.62 8.36 -3.16
C TRP A 71 0.62 8.44 -2.29
N ILE A 72 0.46 8.14 -1.00
CA ILE A 72 1.56 7.91 -0.06
C ILE A 72 1.44 6.48 0.44
N ASP A 73 2.52 5.71 0.34
CA ASP A 73 2.61 4.36 0.89
C ASP A 73 3.62 4.34 2.05
N LEU A 74 3.12 4.18 3.26
CA LEU A 74 3.92 4.21 4.48
C LEU A 74 4.49 2.82 4.78
N GLY A 75 5.81 2.73 4.91
CA GLY A 75 6.51 1.48 5.12
C GLY A 75 6.43 0.55 3.89
N SER A 76 6.75 1.08 2.73
CA SER A 76 6.53 0.41 1.42
C SER A 76 7.20 -0.97 1.27
N GLY A 77 8.24 -1.25 2.02
CA GLY A 77 8.87 -2.58 2.10
C GLY A 77 9.25 -3.18 0.75
N GLY A 78 8.57 -4.25 0.36
CA GLY A 78 8.69 -4.89 -0.95
C GLY A 78 7.90 -4.22 -2.07
N GLY A 79 7.39 -2.99 -1.87
CA GLY A 79 6.64 -2.24 -2.87
C GLY A 79 5.13 -2.49 -2.87
N PHE A 80 4.58 -2.97 -1.76
CA PHE A 80 3.17 -3.29 -1.63
C PHE A 80 2.48 -2.47 -0.53
N PRO A 81 1.42 -1.72 -0.88
CA PRO A 81 0.78 -1.67 -2.19
C PRO A 81 1.36 -0.62 -3.15
N GLY A 82 2.19 0.34 -2.70
CA GLY A 82 2.51 1.57 -3.39
C GLY A 82 3.10 1.42 -4.78
N LEU A 83 4.10 0.55 -4.99
CA LEU A 83 4.71 0.38 -6.32
C LEU A 83 3.76 -0.31 -7.32
N VAL A 84 2.90 -1.21 -6.84
CA VAL A 84 1.87 -1.83 -7.69
C VAL A 84 0.85 -0.79 -8.15
N VAL A 85 0.39 0.07 -7.24
CA VAL A 85 -0.46 1.23 -7.56
C VAL A 85 0.24 2.13 -8.58
N ALA A 86 1.51 2.46 -8.36
CA ALA A 86 2.29 3.28 -9.29
C ALA A 86 2.39 2.66 -10.69
N CYS A 87 2.57 1.33 -10.79
CA CYS A 87 2.57 0.63 -12.08
C CYS A 87 1.25 0.76 -12.83
N ALA A 88 0.13 0.75 -12.12
CA ALA A 88 -1.19 0.89 -12.71
C ALA A 88 -1.51 2.34 -13.10
N LEU A 89 -0.92 3.33 -12.42
CA LEU A 89 -1.12 4.75 -12.70
C LEU A 89 -0.20 5.31 -13.82
N VAL A 90 0.64 4.49 -14.45
CA VAL A 90 1.45 4.93 -15.59
C VAL A 90 0.55 5.46 -16.71
N GLY A 91 0.85 6.66 -17.19
CA GLY A 91 0.05 7.35 -18.22
C GLY A 91 -1.12 8.17 -17.66
N THR A 92 -1.38 8.13 -16.35
CA THR A 92 -2.37 8.99 -15.71
C THR A 92 -1.76 10.38 -15.47
N PRO A 93 -2.29 11.45 -16.07
CA PRO A 93 -1.74 12.79 -15.91
C PRO A 93 -1.76 13.24 -14.44
N GLY A 94 -0.62 13.73 -13.93
CA GLY A 94 -0.47 14.20 -12.56
C GLY A 94 -0.38 13.09 -11.51
N ALA A 95 -0.29 11.82 -11.90
CA ALA A 95 -0.11 10.73 -10.95
C ALA A 95 1.30 10.74 -10.33
N ALA A 96 1.37 10.57 -9.03
CA ALA A 96 2.61 10.38 -8.26
C ALA A 96 2.35 9.46 -7.06
N VAL A 97 3.28 8.54 -6.79
CA VAL A 97 3.22 7.66 -5.63
C VAL A 97 4.48 7.83 -4.80
N HIS A 98 4.32 8.31 -3.58
CA HIS A 98 5.41 8.51 -2.62
C HIS A 98 5.58 7.24 -1.79
N LEU A 99 6.73 6.58 -1.95
CA LEU A 99 7.08 5.34 -1.25
C LEU A 99 8.00 5.68 -0.07
N VAL A 100 7.52 5.54 1.16
CA VAL A 100 8.27 5.85 2.38
C VAL A 100 8.83 4.55 2.97
N GLU A 101 10.16 4.43 3.04
CA GLU A 101 10.84 3.22 3.55
C GLU A 101 12.16 3.59 4.23
N SER A 102 12.28 3.30 5.52
CA SER A 102 13.47 3.66 6.30
C SER A 102 14.65 2.70 6.11
N ASN A 103 14.38 1.44 5.69
CA ASN A 103 15.44 0.49 5.42
C ASN A 103 16.14 0.79 4.08
N THR A 104 17.41 1.12 4.13
CA THR A 104 18.20 1.56 2.96
C THR A 104 18.26 0.53 1.84
N ARG A 105 18.31 -0.79 2.16
CA ARG A 105 18.34 -1.87 1.16
C ARG A 105 16.98 -1.97 0.46
N LYS A 106 15.87 -1.89 1.21
CA LYS A 106 14.52 -1.90 0.64
C LYS A 106 14.27 -0.64 -0.18
N ALA A 107 14.71 0.53 0.29
CA ALA A 107 14.63 1.77 -0.48
C ALA A 107 15.44 1.70 -1.79
N ALA A 108 16.61 1.05 -1.80
CA ALA A 108 17.38 0.81 -3.02
C ALA A 108 16.63 -0.10 -4.00
N PHE A 109 16.03 -1.19 -3.50
CA PHE A 109 15.15 -2.04 -4.30
C PHE A 109 13.99 -1.25 -4.93
N LEU A 110 13.29 -0.45 -4.14
CA LEU A 110 12.15 0.35 -4.64
C LEU A 110 12.56 1.33 -5.74
N ARG A 111 13.73 1.98 -5.61
CA ARG A 111 14.25 2.88 -6.67
C ARG A 111 14.54 2.12 -7.96
N GLU A 112 15.15 0.93 -7.87
CA GLU A 112 15.40 0.10 -9.03
C GLU A 112 14.09 -0.39 -9.66
N ALA A 113 13.13 -0.83 -8.83
CA ALA A 113 11.83 -1.29 -9.29
C ALA A 113 11.03 -0.16 -9.98
N ALA A 114 11.03 1.06 -9.43
CA ALA A 114 10.42 2.22 -10.07
C ALA A 114 11.05 2.52 -11.44
N ARG A 115 12.39 2.46 -11.54
CA ARG A 115 13.12 2.66 -12.79
C ARG A 115 12.80 1.61 -13.86
N VAL A 116 12.80 0.32 -13.49
CA VAL A 116 12.58 -0.80 -14.41
C VAL A 116 11.14 -0.84 -14.93
N THR A 117 10.19 -0.44 -14.10
CA THR A 117 8.78 -0.41 -14.46
C THR A 117 8.35 0.89 -15.14
N GLY A 118 9.15 1.97 -15.02
CA GLY A 118 8.77 3.32 -15.46
C GLY A 118 7.58 3.88 -14.68
N ALA A 119 7.35 3.38 -13.46
CA ALA A 119 6.25 3.81 -12.61
C ALA A 119 6.49 5.23 -12.05
N PRO A 120 5.45 6.08 -11.92
CA PRO A 120 5.54 7.41 -11.36
C PRO A 120 5.70 7.36 -9.82
N ALA A 121 6.79 6.73 -9.34
CA ALA A 121 7.07 6.51 -7.93
C ALA A 121 8.29 7.33 -7.48
N GLN A 122 8.15 7.99 -6.33
CA GLN A 122 9.21 8.74 -5.65
C GLN A 122 9.55 8.04 -4.33
N VAL A 123 10.81 7.63 -4.15
CA VAL A 123 11.24 6.85 -2.98
C VAL A 123 11.92 7.73 -1.95
N HIS A 124 11.32 7.81 -0.77
CA HIS A 124 11.79 8.54 0.40
C HIS A 124 12.45 7.57 1.38
N GLY A 125 13.79 7.59 1.43
CA GLY A 125 14.59 6.74 2.32
C GLY A 125 14.68 7.33 3.74
N MET A 126 13.55 7.44 4.45
CA MET A 126 13.45 8.09 5.76
C MET A 126 12.38 7.44 6.65
N ARG A 127 12.31 7.85 7.90
CA ARG A 127 11.23 7.46 8.82
C ARG A 127 9.91 8.10 8.40
N ILE A 128 8.78 7.47 8.78
CA ILE A 128 7.43 7.95 8.48
C ILE A 128 7.18 9.32 9.13
N GLU A 129 7.60 9.46 10.37
CA GLU A 129 7.46 10.68 11.15
C GLU A 129 8.17 11.85 10.46
N ASP A 130 9.43 11.64 10.05
CA ASP A 130 10.23 12.64 9.33
C ASP A 130 9.59 13.03 8.00
N PHE A 131 9.00 12.06 7.28
CA PHE A 131 8.31 12.30 6.02
C PHE A 131 7.05 13.16 6.22
N VAL A 132 6.19 12.79 7.17
CA VAL A 132 4.93 13.51 7.43
C VAL A 132 5.20 14.94 7.89
N ASP A 133 6.25 15.17 8.67
CA ASP A 133 6.59 16.49 9.22
C ASP A 133 7.32 17.39 8.20
N SER A 134 8.08 16.84 7.26
CA SER A 134 8.99 17.61 6.43
C SER A 134 8.61 17.74 4.96
N VAL A 135 7.92 16.73 4.37
CA VAL A 135 7.79 16.67 2.90
C VAL A 135 6.60 17.48 2.36
N GLY A 136 5.57 17.75 3.19
CA GLY A 136 4.46 18.65 2.82
C GLY A 136 3.62 18.19 1.61
N VAL A 137 3.62 16.89 1.30
CA VAL A 137 2.84 16.32 0.19
C VAL A 137 1.36 16.33 0.52
N ARG A 138 0.56 16.97 -0.31
CA ARG A 138 -0.88 16.85 -0.26
C ARG A 138 -1.30 15.64 -1.11
N ALA A 139 -1.63 14.54 -0.45
CA ALA A 139 -2.05 13.30 -1.11
C ALA A 139 -3.56 13.12 -1.11
N ASP A 140 -4.06 12.39 -2.11
CA ASP A 140 -5.45 11.93 -2.15
C ASP A 140 -5.65 10.72 -1.23
N ILE A 141 -4.68 9.80 -1.25
CA ILE A 141 -4.71 8.55 -0.48
C ILE A 141 -3.40 8.33 0.27
N VAL A 142 -3.50 7.93 1.53
CA VAL A 142 -2.42 7.27 2.26
C VAL A 142 -2.75 5.79 2.43
N THR A 143 -1.75 4.94 2.25
CA THR A 143 -1.87 3.50 2.44
C THR A 143 -0.69 2.95 3.26
N ALA A 144 -0.91 1.82 3.88
CA ALA A 144 0.11 1.01 4.54
C ALA A 144 -0.38 -0.42 4.63
N ARG A 145 0.52 -1.39 4.45
CA ARG A 145 0.20 -2.82 4.56
C ARG A 145 1.21 -3.54 5.42
N ALA A 146 0.73 -4.39 6.35
CA ALA A 146 1.56 -5.22 7.23
C ALA A 146 2.65 -4.45 8.01
N LEU A 147 2.44 -3.16 8.25
CA LEU A 147 3.38 -2.28 8.91
C LEU A 147 3.18 -2.29 10.43
N ALA A 148 1.95 -2.05 10.89
CA ALA A 148 1.64 -1.85 12.30
C ALA A 148 0.14 -2.07 12.59
N PRO A 149 -0.26 -2.20 13.87
CA PRO A 149 -1.67 -2.12 14.28
C PRO A 149 -2.32 -0.81 13.84
N LEU A 150 -3.65 -0.83 13.62
CA LEU A 150 -4.40 0.30 13.07
C LEU A 150 -4.20 1.60 13.88
N LYS A 151 -4.23 1.51 15.22
CA LYS A 151 -4.00 2.68 16.08
C LYS A 151 -2.69 3.39 15.72
N LEU A 152 -1.60 2.65 15.58
CA LEU A 152 -0.30 3.23 15.27
C LEU A 152 -0.25 3.81 13.84
N LEU A 153 -0.91 3.16 12.88
CA LEU A 153 -1.03 3.71 11.51
C LEU A 153 -1.77 5.05 11.52
N LEU A 154 -2.85 5.15 12.31
CA LEU A 154 -3.60 6.40 12.45
C LEU A 154 -2.76 7.48 13.15
N ASP A 155 -2.01 7.12 14.20
CA ASP A 155 -1.10 8.06 14.87
C ASP A 155 -0.05 8.62 13.89
N GLN A 156 0.59 7.76 13.12
CA GLN A 156 1.64 8.14 12.17
C GLN A 156 1.10 8.93 10.96
N SER A 157 -0.14 8.67 10.54
CA SER A 157 -0.73 9.33 9.37
C SER A 157 -1.63 10.53 9.70
N ALA A 158 -1.87 10.82 10.99
CA ALA A 158 -2.83 11.84 11.42
C ALA A 158 -2.60 13.23 10.79
N GLY A 159 -1.34 13.62 10.61
CA GLY A 159 -0.97 14.88 9.96
C GLY A 159 -1.50 15.01 8.54
N LEU A 160 -1.58 13.92 7.80
CA LEU A 160 -2.01 13.88 6.40
C LEU A 160 -3.53 14.13 6.25
N PHE A 161 -4.33 13.70 7.22
CA PHE A 161 -5.80 13.89 7.17
C PHE A 161 -6.22 15.36 7.22
N LYS A 162 -5.38 16.24 7.80
CA LYS A 162 -5.64 17.69 7.85
C LYS A 162 -5.77 18.33 6.46
N THR A 163 -5.24 17.70 5.42
CA THR A 163 -5.29 18.17 4.03
C THR A 163 -6.40 17.52 3.20
N GLY A 164 -7.27 16.72 3.82
CA GLY A 164 -8.35 15.99 3.15
C GLY A 164 -7.92 14.64 2.57
N THR A 165 -6.73 14.15 2.90
CA THR A 165 -6.26 12.81 2.55
C THR A 165 -7.17 11.74 3.17
N ARG A 166 -7.55 10.73 2.40
CA ARG A 166 -8.23 9.51 2.89
C ARG A 166 -7.21 8.39 3.08
N ALA A 167 -7.54 7.38 3.87
CA ALA A 167 -6.67 6.22 4.00
C ALA A 167 -7.32 4.93 3.49
N LEU A 168 -6.49 4.04 2.94
CA LEU A 168 -6.83 2.67 2.57
C LEU A 168 -5.82 1.73 3.23
N PHE A 169 -6.22 1.08 4.33
CA PHE A 169 -5.36 0.16 5.06
C PHE A 169 -5.84 -1.28 4.92
N PRO A 170 -5.18 -2.12 4.09
CA PRO A 170 -5.44 -3.56 4.07
C PRO A 170 -5.10 -4.19 5.42
N LYS A 171 -6.06 -4.90 6.02
CA LYS A 171 -5.95 -5.53 7.34
C LYS A 171 -6.48 -6.98 7.29
N GLY A 172 -6.02 -7.80 8.24
CA GLY A 172 -6.47 -9.17 8.41
C GLY A 172 -7.78 -9.31 9.18
N GLN A 173 -8.02 -10.52 9.67
CA GLN A 173 -9.25 -10.90 10.38
C GLN A 173 -9.51 -10.11 11.69
N ASP A 174 -8.46 -9.62 12.35
CA ASP A 174 -8.54 -8.97 13.67
C ASP A 174 -8.89 -7.48 13.59
N VAL A 175 -9.28 -6.99 12.42
CA VAL A 175 -9.56 -5.57 12.17
C VAL A 175 -10.62 -4.99 13.10
N GLY A 176 -11.61 -5.77 13.53
CA GLY A 176 -12.64 -5.33 14.48
C GLY A 176 -12.06 -4.97 15.85
N ALA A 177 -11.16 -5.80 16.37
CA ALA A 177 -10.45 -5.52 17.62
C ALA A 177 -9.51 -4.31 17.48
N GLU A 178 -8.82 -4.19 16.34
CA GLU A 178 -7.96 -3.04 16.06
C GLU A 178 -8.74 -1.71 15.98
N LEU A 179 -9.94 -1.72 15.37
CA LEU A 179 -10.83 -0.55 15.33
C LEU A 179 -11.32 -0.17 16.71
N THR A 180 -11.72 -1.14 17.53
CA THR A 180 -12.15 -0.91 18.92
C THR A 180 -11.03 -0.28 19.74
N GLU A 181 -9.80 -0.75 19.58
CA GLU A 181 -8.64 -0.17 20.27
C GLU A 181 -8.35 1.26 19.78
N ALA A 182 -8.36 1.48 18.48
CA ALA A 182 -8.11 2.79 17.89
C ALA A 182 -9.16 3.82 18.28
N ALA A 183 -10.43 3.42 18.40
CA ALA A 183 -11.55 4.29 18.78
C ALA A 183 -11.44 4.88 20.19
N LYS A 184 -10.60 4.34 21.07
CA LYS A 184 -10.31 4.94 22.37
C LYS A 184 -9.56 6.27 22.25
N TYR A 185 -8.82 6.46 21.16
CA TYR A 185 -7.93 7.62 20.94
C TYR A 185 -8.39 8.53 19.81
N TRP A 186 -9.18 7.99 18.88
CA TRP A 186 -9.59 8.65 17.65
C TRP A 186 -11.08 8.53 17.40
N ASN A 187 -11.71 9.62 16.98
CA ASN A 187 -12.98 9.59 16.29
C ASN A 187 -12.68 9.27 14.82
N ILE A 188 -13.15 8.13 14.35
CA ILE A 188 -12.78 7.57 13.06
C ILE A 188 -14.03 7.47 12.17
N ASP A 189 -14.12 8.26 11.12
CA ASP A 189 -15.08 8.00 10.03
C ASP A 189 -14.49 6.97 9.09
N ALA A 190 -14.88 5.71 9.25
CA ALA A 190 -14.37 4.62 8.45
C ALA A 190 -15.45 3.63 8.03
N SER A 191 -15.17 2.92 6.93
CA SER A 191 -15.91 1.74 6.49
C SER A 191 -14.98 0.56 6.25
N LEU A 192 -15.50 -0.66 6.44
CA LEU A 192 -14.81 -1.90 6.16
C LEU A 192 -15.26 -2.46 4.80
N VAL A 193 -14.32 -2.58 3.88
CA VAL A 193 -14.56 -3.18 2.56
C VAL A 193 -13.99 -4.59 2.55
N PRO A 194 -14.75 -5.62 2.15
CA PRO A 194 -14.21 -6.98 2.01
C PRO A 194 -13.06 -7.04 1.01
N SER A 195 -11.99 -7.77 1.34
CA SER A 195 -10.92 -8.04 0.39
C SER A 195 -11.37 -9.04 -0.68
N ARG A 196 -10.97 -8.80 -1.93
CA ARG A 196 -11.20 -9.73 -3.05
C ARG A 196 -10.23 -10.91 -3.03
N THR A 197 -9.11 -10.77 -2.34
CA THR A 197 -7.99 -11.72 -2.36
C THR A 197 -7.94 -12.60 -1.13
N ASP A 198 -8.57 -12.18 -0.02
CA ASP A 198 -8.62 -12.91 1.24
C ASP A 198 -10.04 -12.79 1.87
N PRO A 199 -10.79 -13.90 2.01
CA PRO A 199 -12.14 -13.87 2.61
C PRO A 199 -12.18 -13.28 4.03
N LYS A 200 -11.08 -13.39 4.77
CA LYS A 200 -10.94 -12.84 6.12
C LYS A 200 -10.39 -11.43 6.13
N GLY A 201 -9.78 -10.99 5.02
CA GLY A 201 -9.20 -9.67 4.86
C GLY A 201 -10.26 -8.59 4.74
N ARG A 202 -9.92 -7.39 5.22
CA ARG A 202 -10.71 -6.17 5.08
C ARG A 202 -9.81 -5.01 4.72
N ILE A 203 -10.35 -4.05 3.99
CA ILE A 203 -9.70 -2.77 3.76
C ILE A 203 -10.43 -1.75 4.63
N VAL A 204 -9.70 -1.10 5.53
CA VAL A 204 -10.22 0.01 6.32
C VAL A 204 -10.11 1.26 5.45
N LEU A 205 -11.25 1.77 4.99
CA LEU A 205 -11.33 3.05 4.30
C LEU A 205 -11.64 4.13 5.34
N VAL A 206 -10.67 4.99 5.64
CA VAL A 206 -10.83 6.10 6.58
C VAL A 206 -11.01 7.39 5.78
N ARG A 207 -12.11 8.12 6.04
CA ARG A 207 -12.45 9.38 5.36
C ARG A 207 -12.05 10.59 6.19
N ALA A 208 -12.21 10.49 7.51
CA ALA A 208 -11.85 11.55 8.44
C ALA A 208 -11.33 10.97 9.75
N LEU A 209 -10.44 11.72 10.38
CA LEU A 209 -9.77 11.34 11.62
C LEU A 209 -9.60 12.56 12.52
N GLU A 210 -10.13 12.48 13.76
CA GLU A 210 -10.00 13.51 14.77
C GLU A 210 -9.58 12.91 16.10
N ARG A 211 -8.79 13.62 16.90
CA ARG A 211 -8.47 13.18 18.27
C ARG A 211 -9.74 13.11 19.11
N SER A 212 -9.94 11.97 19.78
CA SER A 212 -11.04 11.82 20.75
C SER A 212 -10.89 12.82 21.91
N ALA A 213 -12.00 13.34 22.42
CA ALA A 213 -12.00 14.22 23.57
C ALA A 213 -11.37 13.55 24.81
N ALA A 214 -11.59 12.24 24.98
CA ALA A 214 -11.01 11.46 26.09
C ALA A 214 -9.47 11.31 25.99
N ALA A 215 -8.88 11.51 24.82
CA ALA A 215 -7.42 11.42 24.61
C ALA A 215 -6.72 12.79 24.66
N ARG A 216 -7.45 13.87 24.97
CA ARG A 216 -6.92 15.24 25.11
C ARG A 216 -6.57 15.60 26.55
N ASN A 217 -6.92 14.75 27.51
CA ASN A 217 -6.58 14.84 28.91
C ASN A 217 -5.43 13.87 29.23
#